data_ccf91bae509ba68f1bf48bb44d9b9615
#
_entry.id   ccf91bae509ba68f1bf48bb44d9b9615
#
_cell.length_a   1.000
_cell.length_b   1.000
_cell.length_c   1.000
_cell.angle_alpha   90.00
_cell.angle_beta   90.00
_cell.angle_gamma   90.00
#
_symmetry.space_group_name_H-M   'P 1'
#
loop_
_entity.id
_entity.type
_entity.pdbx_description
1 polymer ?
#
loop_
_entity_poly.entity_id
_entity_poly.type
_entity_poly.pdbx_seq_one_letter_code
_entity_poly.pdbx_strand_id
1 'polypeptide(L)'
;LVGSEMCIRDRVVAALINKLYDGDPKATIKKAVAELQGSFAFCIMFKDQPGKIFAVRNVSPMVATYCDDGAFIASDLTAFIKYSKRYFILPEYTIMTMTADGIEMEDLEGKKVEPDYLEVNWDVTAAQKDGYPHFMIKEIHEQPTAITRTITPRIKDSLPCFEDDNIPDSFFEDISDITVVACGTAMYAGMVGKALLKNKFGIPVSVEIASEFRYEQPVLTDRSMVIFVSQSGETIDTLEALRLANKYTKKTLSIVNVKGSTIARESNYVLYTHAGPEIAVASTKAYTVQVASFYLIGCKLGLVSGRMTKEEAKTFIENLQEVPNLIESVITQAPEIEQLTKRMTNATNAFYIGRGLDYALSMELSLIHISEPTRHAQI
;
A
#
# COMPACT_ATOMS: atom_id res chain seq x y z
N LEU A 1 24.68 -14.72 -17.69
CA LEU A 1 23.69 -13.85 -17.07
C LEU A 1 23.93 -12.42 -17.51
N VAL A 2 23.13 -11.92 -18.40
CA VAL A 2 23.07 -10.50 -18.70
C VAL A 2 22.43 -9.85 -17.48
N GLY A 3 23.27 -9.31 -16.57
CA GLY A 3 22.78 -8.66 -15.38
C GLY A 3 22.08 -7.35 -15.74
N SER A 4 20.85 -7.17 -15.32
CA SER A 4 20.21 -5.87 -15.30
C SER A 4 21.00 -4.91 -14.39
N GLU A 5 20.90 -3.61 -14.59
CA GLU A 5 21.55 -2.61 -13.73
C GLU A 5 21.14 -2.74 -12.25
N MET A 6 19.96 -3.27 -11.97
CA MET A 6 19.50 -3.59 -10.60
C MET A 6 20.39 -4.57 -9.86
N CYS A 7 21.07 -5.49 -10.57
CA CYS A 7 21.98 -6.45 -9.95
C CYS A 7 23.34 -5.85 -9.56
N ILE A 8 23.67 -4.61 -9.91
CA ILE A 8 24.95 -3.99 -9.56
C ILE A 8 25.04 -3.74 -8.06
N ARG A 9 24.00 -3.18 -7.45
CA ARG A 9 23.95 -2.91 -6.02
C ARG A 9 24.08 -4.18 -5.19
N ASP A 10 23.38 -5.23 -5.58
CA ASP A 10 23.44 -6.54 -4.91
C ASP A 10 24.84 -7.17 -5.00
N ARG A 11 25.51 -7.01 -6.15
CA ARG A 11 26.91 -7.46 -6.34
C ARG A 11 27.89 -6.72 -5.44
N VAL A 12 27.68 -5.42 -5.22
CA VAL A 12 28.52 -4.63 -4.29
C VAL A 12 28.36 -5.16 -2.87
N VAL A 13 27.11 -5.43 -2.43
CA VAL A 13 26.86 -6.00 -1.11
C VAL A 13 27.46 -7.40 -0.98
N ALA A 14 27.31 -8.26 -1.98
CA ALA A 14 27.94 -9.59 -2.00
C ALA A 14 29.48 -9.51 -1.92
N ALA A 15 30.10 -8.56 -2.63
CA ALA A 15 31.53 -8.32 -2.57
C ALA A 15 31.98 -7.80 -1.19
N LEU A 16 31.21 -6.91 -0.58
CA LEU A 16 31.45 -6.40 0.77
C LEU A 16 31.38 -7.55 1.79
N ILE A 17 30.33 -8.36 1.76
CA ILE A 17 30.16 -9.52 2.63
C ILE A 17 31.33 -10.48 2.46
N ASN A 18 31.70 -10.80 1.22
CA ASN A 18 32.82 -11.69 0.94
C ASN A 18 34.17 -11.14 1.47
N LYS A 19 34.39 -9.83 1.37
CA LYS A 19 35.58 -9.17 1.91
C LYS A 19 35.65 -9.21 3.44
N LEU A 20 34.50 -9.12 4.11
CA LEU A 20 34.40 -9.09 5.58
C LEU A 20 34.28 -10.48 6.20
N TYR A 21 34.09 -11.52 5.38
CA TYR A 21 33.85 -12.87 5.85
C TYR A 21 35.08 -13.48 6.50
N ASP A 22 34.95 -13.90 7.76
CA ASP A 22 36.00 -14.50 8.58
C ASP A 22 35.61 -15.90 9.15
N GLY A 23 34.55 -16.51 8.59
CA GLY A 23 34.02 -17.81 9.01
C GLY A 23 32.77 -17.71 9.90
N ASP A 24 32.40 -16.51 10.37
CA ASP A 24 31.15 -16.27 11.11
C ASP A 24 30.18 -15.45 10.27
N PRO A 25 29.10 -16.08 9.71
CA PRO A 25 28.09 -15.41 8.94
C PRO A 25 27.42 -14.25 9.65
N LYS A 26 27.02 -14.45 10.90
CA LYS A 26 26.27 -13.43 11.66
C LYS A 26 27.14 -12.21 11.96
N ALA A 27 28.36 -12.43 12.44
CA ALA A 27 29.31 -11.34 12.66
C ALA A 27 29.64 -10.59 11.36
N THR A 28 29.76 -11.30 10.24
CA THR A 28 30.00 -10.69 8.93
C THR A 28 28.81 -9.85 8.49
N ILE A 29 27.59 -10.33 8.61
CA ILE A 29 26.37 -9.58 8.25
C ILE A 29 26.25 -8.32 9.13
N LYS A 30 26.52 -8.38 10.42
CA LYS A 30 26.54 -7.22 11.33
C LYS A 30 27.53 -6.15 10.86
N LYS A 31 28.75 -6.55 10.51
CA LYS A 31 29.77 -5.63 9.99
C LYS A 31 29.33 -5.00 8.66
N ALA A 32 28.78 -5.80 7.74
CA ALA A 32 28.33 -5.32 6.45
C ALA A 32 27.16 -4.33 6.59
N VAL A 33 26.16 -4.66 7.40
CA VAL A 33 24.97 -3.82 7.63
C VAL A 33 25.36 -2.47 8.25
N ALA A 34 26.39 -2.42 9.10
CA ALA A 34 26.88 -1.18 9.68
C ALA A 34 27.50 -0.20 8.64
N GLU A 35 27.97 -0.72 7.50
CA GLU A 35 28.49 0.10 6.39
C GLU A 35 27.43 0.50 5.36
N LEU A 36 26.23 -0.15 5.39
CA LEU A 36 25.17 0.09 4.43
C LEU A 36 24.29 1.27 4.86
N GLN A 37 23.91 2.08 3.87
CA GLN A 37 22.95 3.17 4.05
C GLN A 37 21.75 2.97 3.10
N GLY A 38 20.57 3.39 3.55
CA GLY A 38 19.34 3.30 2.78
C GLY A 38 18.56 2.02 3.00
N SER A 39 17.62 1.73 2.10
CA SER A 39 16.68 0.63 2.21
C SER A 39 17.23 -0.63 1.57
N PHE A 40 17.11 -1.75 2.26
CA PHE A 40 17.52 -3.06 1.76
C PHE A 40 16.74 -4.21 2.40
N ALA A 41 16.70 -5.33 1.70
CA ALA A 41 16.23 -6.62 2.21
C ALA A 41 17.03 -7.73 1.52
N PHE A 42 17.83 -8.45 2.29
CA PHE A 42 18.75 -9.46 1.76
C PHE A 42 18.44 -10.84 2.29
N CYS A 43 18.50 -11.84 1.38
CA CYS A 43 18.65 -13.24 1.72
C CYS A 43 20.06 -13.68 1.30
N ILE A 44 20.82 -14.19 2.24
CA ILE A 44 22.25 -14.47 2.09
C ILE A 44 22.51 -15.94 2.36
N MET A 45 23.25 -16.59 1.46
CA MET A 45 23.73 -17.96 1.63
C MET A 45 25.26 -17.98 1.61
N PHE A 46 25.85 -18.72 2.54
CA PHE A 46 27.30 -18.94 2.60
C PHE A 46 27.62 -20.36 2.13
N LYS A 47 28.65 -20.48 1.32
CA LYS A 47 29.04 -21.75 0.70
C LYS A 47 29.41 -22.82 1.72
N ASP A 48 30.02 -22.43 2.81
CA ASP A 48 30.47 -23.28 3.94
C ASP A 48 29.43 -23.45 5.03
N GLN A 49 28.22 -22.88 4.87
CA GLN A 49 27.08 -23.05 5.76
C GLN A 49 25.86 -23.63 5.00
N PRO A 50 25.97 -24.84 4.43
CA PRO A 50 24.88 -25.42 3.66
C PRO A 50 23.65 -25.64 4.53
N GLY A 51 22.46 -25.44 3.95
CA GLY A 51 21.18 -25.61 4.65
C GLY A 51 20.77 -24.42 5.52
N LYS A 52 21.53 -23.31 5.50
CA LYS A 52 21.17 -22.08 6.20
C LYS A 52 20.96 -20.92 5.22
N ILE A 53 19.89 -20.17 5.44
CA ILE A 53 19.63 -18.90 4.81
C ILE A 53 19.63 -17.84 5.90
N PHE A 54 20.41 -16.80 5.71
CA PHE A 54 20.42 -15.64 6.59
C PHE A 54 19.64 -14.52 5.93
N ALA A 55 18.82 -13.81 6.71
CA ALA A 55 18.09 -12.68 6.19
C ALA A 55 18.22 -11.46 7.11
N VAL A 56 18.28 -10.29 6.50
CA VAL A 56 18.33 -9.01 7.20
C VAL A 56 17.68 -7.95 6.33
N ARG A 57 16.99 -7.01 6.96
CA ARG A 57 16.38 -5.88 6.25
C ARG A 57 16.56 -4.56 6.98
N ASN A 58 16.42 -3.49 6.21
CA ASN A 58 16.17 -2.14 6.68
C ASN A 58 15.15 -1.47 5.75
N VAL A 59 14.04 -1.00 6.25
CA VAL A 59 12.90 -0.36 5.56
C VAL A 59 12.22 -1.27 4.54
N SER A 60 12.95 -1.85 3.57
CA SER A 60 12.37 -2.73 2.53
C SER A 60 11.56 -3.87 3.13
N PRO A 61 10.38 -4.22 2.56
CA PRO A 61 9.51 -5.23 3.12
C PRO A 61 10.15 -6.63 3.10
N MET A 62 9.94 -7.37 4.17
CA MET A 62 10.33 -8.78 4.28
C MET A 62 9.44 -9.48 5.30
N VAL A 63 8.73 -10.49 4.86
CA VAL A 63 7.82 -11.33 5.66
C VAL A 63 8.33 -12.76 5.68
N ALA A 64 8.11 -13.45 6.78
CA ALA A 64 8.53 -14.85 6.93
C ALA A 64 7.52 -15.66 7.73
N THR A 65 7.59 -16.97 7.58
CA THR A 65 6.84 -17.92 8.39
C THR A 65 7.62 -19.22 8.54
N TYR A 66 7.27 -20.00 9.57
CA TYR A 66 7.66 -21.38 9.73
C TYR A 66 6.40 -22.21 9.99
N CYS A 67 6.23 -23.29 9.22
CA CYS A 67 5.10 -24.20 9.29
C CYS A 67 5.56 -25.64 8.97
N ASP A 68 4.63 -26.58 8.91
CA ASP A 68 4.92 -28.00 8.66
C ASP A 68 5.59 -28.23 7.29
N ASP A 69 5.34 -27.36 6.30
CA ASP A 69 5.96 -27.41 4.97
C ASP A 69 7.36 -26.76 4.94
N GLY A 70 7.84 -26.19 6.05
CA GLY A 70 9.16 -25.59 6.19
C GLY A 70 9.14 -24.09 6.49
N ALA A 71 10.29 -23.46 6.25
CA ALA A 71 10.48 -22.02 6.45
C ALA A 71 10.35 -21.27 5.12
N PHE A 72 9.59 -20.18 5.13
CA PHE A 72 9.36 -19.34 3.95
C PHE A 72 9.75 -17.90 4.25
N ILE A 73 10.30 -17.23 3.24
CA ILE A 73 10.64 -15.81 3.27
C ILE A 73 10.30 -15.17 1.92
N ALA A 74 9.73 -13.98 1.95
CA ALA A 74 9.37 -13.24 0.75
C ALA A 74 9.29 -11.73 1.05
N SER A 75 9.22 -10.92 0.00
CA SER A 75 8.88 -9.49 0.11
C SER A 75 7.40 -9.26 0.32
N ASP A 76 6.55 -10.23 -0.07
CA ASP A 76 5.10 -10.15 0.03
C ASP A 76 4.51 -11.49 0.48
N LEU A 77 3.44 -11.43 1.27
CA LEU A 77 2.74 -12.56 1.86
C LEU A 77 2.12 -13.50 0.82
N THR A 78 1.69 -12.98 -0.31
CA THR A 78 1.05 -13.75 -1.38
C THR A 78 1.92 -14.89 -1.91
N ALA A 79 3.25 -14.78 -1.75
CA ALA A 79 4.21 -15.78 -2.19
C ALA A 79 4.05 -17.12 -1.46
N PHE A 80 3.66 -17.13 -0.18
CA PHE A 80 3.57 -18.36 0.61
C PHE A 80 2.24 -18.56 1.36
N ILE A 81 1.24 -17.70 1.13
CA ILE A 81 -0.04 -17.76 1.85
C ILE A 81 -0.78 -19.09 1.68
N LYS A 82 -0.55 -19.81 0.59
CA LYS A 82 -1.11 -21.14 0.36
C LYS A 82 -0.56 -22.22 1.31
N TYR A 83 0.61 -21.95 1.92
CA TYR A 83 1.26 -22.84 2.88
C TYR A 83 0.99 -22.45 4.33
N SER A 84 0.92 -21.14 4.61
CA SER A 84 0.68 -20.64 5.96
C SER A 84 -0.13 -19.35 5.96
N LYS A 85 -1.18 -19.30 6.78
CA LYS A 85 -1.93 -18.07 7.09
C LYS A 85 -1.27 -17.25 8.21
N ARG A 86 -0.29 -17.83 8.89
CA ARG A 86 0.44 -17.22 9.98
C ARG A 86 1.79 -16.75 9.49
N TYR A 87 2.15 -15.51 9.76
CA TYR A 87 3.40 -14.91 9.31
C TYR A 87 3.87 -13.86 10.31
N PHE A 88 5.12 -13.44 10.17
CA PHE A 88 5.64 -12.25 10.86
C PHE A 88 6.42 -11.37 9.89
N ILE A 89 6.52 -10.09 10.24
CA ILE A 89 7.35 -9.13 9.52
C ILE A 89 8.72 -9.15 10.21
N LEU A 90 9.79 -9.40 9.46
CA LEU A 90 11.13 -9.36 10.01
C LEU A 90 11.41 -7.94 10.55
N PRO A 91 11.74 -7.75 11.83
CA PRO A 91 12.08 -6.42 12.35
C PRO A 91 13.33 -5.85 11.65
N GLU A 92 13.41 -4.52 11.57
CA GLU A 92 14.59 -3.86 11.00
C GLU A 92 15.84 -4.17 11.81
N TYR A 93 16.97 -4.29 11.11
CA TYR A 93 18.28 -4.60 11.71
C TYR A 93 18.29 -5.88 12.58
N THR A 94 17.38 -6.80 12.29
CA THR A 94 17.33 -8.13 12.91
C THR A 94 17.86 -9.17 11.93
N ILE A 95 18.79 -9.99 12.36
CA ILE A 95 19.34 -11.10 11.57
C ILE A 95 18.50 -12.33 11.84
N MET A 96 17.86 -12.85 10.80
CA MET A 96 17.12 -14.10 10.84
C MET A 96 17.98 -15.21 10.24
N THR A 97 18.06 -16.34 10.92
CA THR A 97 18.65 -17.59 10.41
C THR A 97 17.53 -18.60 10.19
N MET A 98 17.39 -19.04 8.96
CA MET A 98 16.42 -20.06 8.55
C MET A 98 17.13 -21.37 8.27
N THR A 99 16.56 -22.46 8.78
CA THR A 99 16.98 -23.84 8.52
C THR A 99 15.75 -24.70 8.22
N ALA A 100 15.96 -25.95 7.87
CA ALA A 100 14.86 -26.91 7.73
C ALA A 100 14.10 -27.12 9.06
N ASP A 101 14.78 -26.93 10.19
CA ASP A 101 14.25 -27.25 11.52
C ASP A 101 13.59 -26.03 12.20
N GLY A 102 13.73 -24.82 11.64
CA GLY A 102 13.13 -23.62 12.21
C GLY A 102 13.78 -22.30 11.84
N ILE A 103 13.35 -21.28 12.55
CA ILE A 103 13.78 -19.89 12.41
C ILE A 103 14.31 -19.40 13.75
N GLU A 104 15.47 -18.77 13.73
CA GLU A 104 16.06 -18.04 14.86
C GLU A 104 16.29 -16.60 14.46
N MET A 105 16.07 -15.66 15.38
CA MET A 105 16.32 -14.24 15.15
C MET A 105 17.14 -13.63 16.28
N GLU A 106 18.03 -12.72 15.94
CA GLU A 106 18.79 -11.90 16.88
C GLU A 106 18.96 -10.47 16.36
N ASP A 107 19.04 -9.52 17.27
CA ASP A 107 19.40 -8.12 16.91
C ASP A 107 20.90 -7.96 16.60
N LEU A 108 21.33 -6.76 16.28
CA LEU A 108 22.75 -6.49 15.98
C LEU A 108 23.66 -6.69 17.21
N GLU A 109 23.16 -6.59 18.41
CA GLU A 109 23.85 -6.86 19.67
C GLU A 109 23.94 -8.35 20.01
N GLY A 110 23.20 -9.21 19.27
CA GLY A 110 23.16 -10.66 19.49
C GLY A 110 22.10 -11.11 20.50
N LYS A 111 21.19 -10.23 20.88
CA LYS A 111 20.07 -10.58 21.74
C LYS A 111 18.99 -11.27 20.93
N LYS A 112 18.48 -12.39 21.47
CA LYS A 112 17.40 -13.15 20.84
C LYS A 112 16.14 -12.29 20.69
N VAL A 113 15.55 -12.34 19.49
CA VAL A 113 14.28 -11.69 19.13
C VAL A 113 13.26 -12.79 18.85
N GLU A 114 12.09 -12.70 19.43
CA GLU A 114 10.99 -13.64 19.13
C GLU A 114 10.12 -13.07 18.00
N PRO A 115 9.63 -13.91 17.06
CA PRO A 115 8.76 -13.48 15.99
C PRO A 115 7.37 -13.08 16.54
N ASP A 116 6.93 -11.88 16.15
CA ASP A 116 5.56 -11.42 16.42
C ASP A 116 4.64 -11.88 15.29
N TYR A 117 3.97 -13.00 15.49
CA TYR A 117 3.16 -13.63 14.48
C TYR A 117 1.81 -12.93 14.30
N LEU A 118 1.51 -12.63 13.06
CA LEU A 118 0.24 -12.10 12.57
C LEU A 118 -0.54 -13.20 11.84
N GLU A 119 -1.85 -13.08 11.78
CA GLU A 119 -2.71 -13.97 10.99
C GLU A 119 -3.38 -13.23 9.85
N VAL A 120 -3.48 -13.93 8.71
CA VAL A 120 -4.19 -13.44 7.53
C VAL A 120 -5.69 -13.61 7.74
N ASN A 121 -6.42 -12.49 7.67
CA ASN A 121 -7.87 -12.45 7.90
C ASN A 121 -8.71 -12.59 6.62
N TRP A 122 -8.09 -12.82 5.45
CA TRP A 122 -8.79 -12.98 4.18
C TRP A 122 -8.63 -14.40 3.64
N ASP A 123 -9.58 -14.83 2.80
CA ASP A 123 -9.59 -16.16 2.24
C ASP A 123 -8.43 -16.36 1.25
N VAL A 124 -7.70 -17.46 1.39
CA VAL A 124 -6.60 -17.83 0.48
C VAL A 124 -7.10 -18.00 -0.97
N THR A 125 -8.37 -18.40 -1.14
CA THR A 125 -9.00 -18.49 -2.47
C THR A 125 -9.07 -17.11 -3.14
N ALA A 126 -9.14 -16.02 -2.39
CA ALA A 126 -9.13 -14.67 -2.94
C ALA A 126 -7.83 -14.34 -3.71
N ALA A 127 -6.73 -15.05 -3.43
CA ALA A 127 -5.47 -14.95 -4.17
C ALA A 127 -5.45 -15.82 -5.45
N GLN A 128 -6.55 -16.50 -5.79
CA GLN A 128 -6.68 -17.27 -7.02
C GLN A 128 -7.41 -16.47 -8.11
N LYS A 129 -7.27 -16.88 -9.36
CA LYS A 129 -7.91 -16.19 -10.49
C LYS A 129 -9.42 -16.40 -10.59
N ASP A 130 -10.00 -17.37 -9.86
CA ASP A 130 -11.43 -17.70 -9.82
C ASP A 130 -12.10 -17.83 -11.21
N GLY A 131 -11.38 -18.45 -12.15
CA GLY A 131 -11.85 -18.65 -13.53
C GLY A 131 -11.57 -17.47 -14.47
N TYR A 132 -11.09 -16.35 -14.00
CA TYR A 132 -10.68 -15.22 -14.86
C TYR A 132 -9.33 -15.51 -15.54
N PRO A 133 -9.10 -15.03 -16.77
CA PRO A 133 -7.83 -15.23 -17.47
C PRO A 133 -6.66 -14.48 -16.79
N HIS A 134 -6.91 -13.31 -16.20
CA HIS A 134 -5.93 -12.46 -15.55
C HIS A 134 -6.45 -11.93 -14.22
N PHE A 135 -5.54 -11.64 -13.28
CA PHE A 135 -5.88 -11.03 -11.99
C PHE A 135 -6.55 -9.67 -12.14
N MET A 136 -6.06 -8.82 -13.03
CA MET A 136 -6.62 -7.49 -13.22
C MET A 136 -8.11 -7.52 -13.57
N ILE A 137 -8.56 -8.40 -14.49
CA ILE A 137 -9.98 -8.48 -14.83
C ILE A 137 -10.82 -9.00 -13.66
N LYS A 138 -10.29 -9.95 -12.87
CA LYS A 138 -10.93 -10.39 -11.62
C LYS A 138 -11.09 -9.20 -10.67
N GLU A 139 -10.03 -8.46 -10.44
CA GLU A 139 -9.99 -7.32 -9.51
C GLU A 139 -10.90 -6.17 -9.95
N ILE A 140 -11.09 -5.97 -11.28
CA ILE A 140 -12.10 -5.07 -11.82
C ILE A 140 -13.52 -5.52 -11.40
N HIS A 141 -13.80 -6.83 -11.50
CA HIS A 141 -15.10 -7.38 -11.08
C HIS A 141 -15.31 -7.37 -9.56
N GLU A 142 -14.26 -7.33 -8.78
CA GLU A 142 -14.33 -7.25 -7.31
C GLU A 142 -14.61 -5.85 -6.77
N GLN A 143 -14.52 -4.80 -7.59
CA GLN A 143 -14.68 -3.41 -7.15
C GLN A 143 -16.00 -3.14 -6.39
N PRO A 144 -17.19 -3.61 -6.86
CA PRO A 144 -18.45 -3.37 -6.14
C PRO A 144 -18.40 -3.91 -4.70
N THR A 145 -17.93 -5.16 -4.56
CA THR A 145 -17.79 -5.80 -3.25
C THR A 145 -16.75 -5.12 -2.38
N ALA A 146 -15.62 -4.71 -2.95
CA ALA A 146 -14.54 -4.02 -2.25
C ALA A 146 -14.99 -2.66 -1.70
N ILE A 147 -15.73 -1.88 -2.50
CA ILE A 147 -16.32 -0.61 -2.05
C ILE A 147 -17.29 -0.86 -0.90
N THR A 148 -18.23 -1.80 -1.06
CA THR A 148 -19.21 -2.14 -0.03
C THR A 148 -18.54 -2.51 1.29
N ARG A 149 -17.51 -3.37 1.27
CA ARG A 149 -16.74 -3.76 2.46
C ARG A 149 -15.98 -2.58 3.09
N THR A 150 -15.57 -1.61 2.28
CA THR A 150 -14.85 -0.44 2.75
C THR A 150 -15.77 0.57 3.41
N ILE A 151 -16.93 0.86 2.80
CA ILE A 151 -17.80 1.95 3.26
C ILE A 151 -18.79 1.51 4.33
N THR A 152 -19.40 0.31 4.21
CA THR A 152 -20.51 -0.12 5.07
C THR A 152 -20.18 -0.09 6.57
N PRO A 153 -19.03 -0.56 7.06
CA PRO A 153 -18.69 -0.50 8.48
C PRO A 153 -18.58 0.93 9.03
N ARG A 154 -18.44 1.91 8.15
CA ARG A 154 -18.23 3.33 8.47
C ARG A 154 -19.47 4.18 8.25
N ILE A 155 -20.62 3.55 8.18
CA ILE A 155 -21.91 4.22 8.02
C ILE A 155 -22.84 3.80 9.17
N LYS A 156 -23.25 4.77 9.99
CA LYS A 156 -24.18 4.57 11.09
C LYS A 156 -25.28 5.65 10.99
N ASP A 157 -26.53 5.24 10.99
CA ASP A 157 -27.69 6.13 10.82
C ASP A 157 -27.60 7.01 9.55
N SER A 158 -27.09 6.43 8.44
CA SER A 158 -26.81 7.11 7.17
C SER A 158 -25.79 8.27 7.28
N LEU A 159 -24.90 8.24 8.27
CA LEU A 159 -23.84 9.23 8.47
C LEU A 159 -22.47 8.55 8.58
N PRO A 160 -21.37 9.23 8.20
CA PRO A 160 -20.04 8.67 8.34
C PRO A 160 -19.62 8.55 9.80
N CYS A 161 -19.19 7.36 10.22
CA CYS A 161 -18.74 7.02 11.56
C CYS A 161 -17.43 6.24 11.50
N PHE A 162 -16.41 6.70 12.22
CA PHE A 162 -15.07 6.09 12.24
C PHE A 162 -14.71 5.53 13.63
N GLU A 163 -15.72 5.28 14.48
CA GLU A 163 -15.52 4.74 15.83
C GLU A 163 -14.81 3.37 15.80
N ASP A 164 -15.21 2.51 14.87
CA ASP A 164 -14.62 1.17 14.71
C ASP A 164 -13.16 1.21 14.20
N ASP A 165 -12.75 2.32 13.57
CA ASP A 165 -11.36 2.59 13.19
C ASP A 165 -10.58 3.28 14.34
N ASN A 166 -11.19 3.51 15.50
CA ASN A 166 -10.64 4.29 16.61
C ASN A 166 -10.23 5.71 16.23
N ILE A 167 -10.93 6.35 15.28
CA ILE A 167 -10.71 7.73 14.87
C ILE A 167 -11.81 8.59 15.48
N PRO A 168 -11.52 9.41 16.50
CA PRO A 168 -12.52 10.23 17.15
C PRO A 168 -12.93 11.42 16.27
N ASP A 169 -14.13 11.94 16.48
CA ASP A 169 -14.63 13.11 15.74
C ASP A 169 -13.73 14.35 15.91
N SER A 170 -13.12 14.51 17.08
CA SER A 170 -12.17 15.58 17.37
C SER A 170 -10.93 15.57 16.46
N PHE A 171 -10.61 14.43 15.85
CA PHE A 171 -9.54 14.36 14.85
C PHE A 171 -9.86 15.23 13.62
N PHE A 172 -11.14 15.31 13.23
CA PHE A 172 -11.63 16.07 12.08
C PHE A 172 -11.94 17.53 12.40
N GLU A 173 -11.84 17.94 13.67
CA GLU A 173 -12.08 19.30 14.10
C GLU A 173 -10.85 20.19 13.86
N ASP A 174 -11.12 21.49 13.67
CA ASP A 174 -10.10 22.54 13.57
C ASP A 174 -8.98 22.26 12.53
N ILE A 175 -9.38 21.76 11.36
CA ILE A 175 -8.49 21.52 10.25
C ILE A 175 -8.34 22.80 9.41
N SER A 176 -7.13 23.32 9.29
CA SER A 176 -6.83 24.50 8.44
C SER A 176 -6.60 24.10 6.98
N ASP A 177 -5.88 23.02 6.78
CA ASP A 177 -5.45 22.54 5.47
C ASP A 177 -5.20 21.03 5.50
N ILE A 178 -5.20 20.42 4.32
CA ILE A 178 -4.93 18.99 4.15
C ILE A 178 -3.82 18.81 3.11
N THR A 179 -2.82 18.00 3.45
CA THR A 179 -1.82 17.52 2.50
C THR A 179 -2.02 16.02 2.28
N VAL A 180 -2.24 15.59 1.04
CA VAL A 180 -2.27 14.18 0.68
C VAL A 180 -0.91 13.79 0.13
N VAL A 181 -0.30 12.74 0.68
CA VAL A 181 1.04 12.30 0.31
C VAL A 181 1.00 10.83 -0.12
N ALA A 182 1.40 10.57 -1.36
CA ALA A 182 1.36 9.22 -1.93
C ALA A 182 2.25 9.12 -3.19
N CYS A 183 2.36 7.91 -3.75
CA CYS A 183 2.99 7.63 -5.03
C CYS A 183 2.01 6.96 -6.00
N GLY A 184 2.19 7.20 -7.32
CA GLY A 184 1.48 6.50 -8.39
C GLY A 184 -0.04 6.57 -8.26
N THR A 185 -0.71 5.43 -8.44
CA THR A 185 -2.17 5.26 -8.33
C THR A 185 -2.77 5.87 -7.07
N ALA A 186 -2.13 5.66 -5.92
CA ALA A 186 -2.59 6.22 -4.65
C ALA A 186 -2.56 7.76 -4.64
N MET A 187 -1.58 8.37 -5.30
CA MET A 187 -1.53 9.82 -5.50
C MET A 187 -2.69 10.30 -6.38
N TYR A 188 -3.03 9.57 -7.45
CA TYR A 188 -4.15 9.94 -8.31
C TYR A 188 -5.50 9.80 -7.61
N ALA A 189 -5.67 8.80 -6.73
CA ALA A 189 -6.81 8.75 -5.82
C ALA A 189 -6.87 9.99 -4.90
N GLY A 190 -5.71 10.44 -4.40
CA GLY A 190 -5.57 11.68 -3.64
C GLY A 190 -5.96 12.93 -4.44
N MET A 191 -5.67 12.97 -5.75
CA MET A 191 -6.09 14.08 -6.62
C MET A 191 -7.63 14.15 -6.77
N VAL A 192 -8.30 13.00 -6.83
CA VAL A 192 -9.78 12.94 -6.79
C VAL A 192 -10.28 13.45 -5.44
N GLY A 193 -9.68 12.98 -4.33
CA GLY A 193 -9.98 13.46 -2.99
C GLY A 193 -9.78 14.98 -2.84
N LYS A 194 -8.69 15.53 -3.37
CA LYS A 194 -8.45 16.98 -3.42
C LYS A 194 -9.58 17.72 -4.12
N ALA A 195 -10.00 17.24 -5.28
CA ALA A 195 -11.07 17.89 -6.04
C ALA A 195 -12.38 17.93 -5.23
N LEU A 196 -12.74 16.82 -4.56
CA LEU A 196 -13.90 16.76 -3.68
C LEU A 196 -13.78 17.75 -2.50
N LEU A 197 -12.70 17.62 -1.71
CA LEU A 197 -12.49 18.40 -0.49
C LEU A 197 -12.42 19.91 -0.76
N LYS A 198 -11.71 20.30 -1.84
CA LYS A 198 -11.58 21.69 -2.22
C LYS A 198 -12.86 22.25 -2.78
N ASN A 199 -13.47 21.58 -3.76
CA ASN A 199 -14.59 22.15 -4.52
C ASN A 199 -15.90 22.08 -3.75
N LYS A 200 -16.15 20.99 -2.98
CA LYS A 200 -17.41 20.83 -2.22
C LYS A 200 -17.32 21.43 -0.83
N PHE A 201 -16.17 21.31 -0.16
CA PHE A 201 -16.04 21.71 1.23
C PHE A 201 -15.14 22.94 1.43
N GLY A 202 -14.51 23.49 0.37
CA GLY A 202 -13.70 24.70 0.45
C GLY A 202 -12.49 24.55 1.39
N ILE A 203 -11.99 23.33 1.60
CA ILE A 203 -10.81 23.06 2.43
C ILE A 203 -9.57 23.20 1.52
N PRO A 204 -8.53 23.95 1.91
CA PRO A 204 -7.27 23.95 1.18
C PRO A 204 -6.65 22.56 1.16
N VAL A 205 -6.36 22.02 -0.03
CA VAL A 205 -5.75 20.69 -0.17
C VAL A 205 -4.62 20.73 -1.18
N SER A 206 -3.45 20.26 -0.79
CA SER A 206 -2.34 19.90 -1.68
C SER A 206 -2.28 18.37 -1.87
N VAL A 207 -1.67 17.95 -2.97
CA VAL A 207 -1.32 16.54 -3.22
C VAL A 207 0.15 16.53 -3.62
N GLU A 208 0.95 15.81 -2.85
CA GLU A 208 2.40 15.78 -2.98
C GLU A 208 2.87 14.35 -3.30
N ILE A 209 3.87 14.25 -4.16
CA ILE A 209 4.55 12.98 -4.41
C ILE A 209 5.40 12.65 -3.18
N ALA A 210 5.24 11.46 -2.62
CA ALA A 210 5.93 11.10 -1.38
C ALA A 210 7.47 11.13 -1.51
N SER A 211 8.02 10.79 -2.68
CA SER A 211 9.46 10.88 -2.95
C SER A 211 9.99 12.31 -2.86
N GLU A 212 9.19 13.32 -3.26
CA GLU A 212 9.59 14.73 -3.17
C GLU A 212 9.34 15.27 -1.77
N PHE A 213 8.15 15.02 -1.20
CA PHE A 213 7.76 15.49 0.12
C PHE A 213 8.79 15.16 1.22
N ARG A 214 9.41 13.98 1.15
CA ARG A 214 10.42 13.55 2.14
C ARG A 214 11.70 14.39 2.14
N TYR A 215 12.01 15.12 1.06
CA TYR A 215 13.19 15.97 0.93
C TYR A 215 12.87 17.44 1.08
N GLU A 216 11.63 17.81 1.10
CA GLU A 216 11.18 19.18 1.33
C GLU A 216 11.09 19.49 2.84
N GLN A 217 10.98 20.78 3.16
CA GLN A 217 10.61 21.23 4.50
C GLN A 217 9.10 21.54 4.49
N PRO A 218 8.23 20.60 4.88
CA PRO A 218 6.81 20.85 4.81
C PRO A 218 6.39 21.95 5.80
N VAL A 219 5.56 22.86 5.32
CA VAL A 219 4.96 23.92 6.16
C VAL A 219 3.71 23.35 6.79
N LEU A 220 3.87 22.66 7.91
CA LEU A 220 2.79 22.03 8.66
C LEU A 220 2.62 22.67 10.02
N THR A 221 1.39 22.76 10.47
CA THR A 221 0.99 23.23 11.80
C THR A 221 0.27 22.12 12.56
N ASP A 222 -0.04 22.34 13.83
CA ASP A 222 -0.88 21.44 14.64
C ASP A 222 -2.31 21.27 14.11
N ARG A 223 -2.75 22.19 13.21
CA ARG A 223 -4.04 22.16 12.52
C ARG A 223 -3.97 21.58 11.09
N SER A 224 -2.78 21.28 10.59
CA SER A 224 -2.59 20.64 9.29
C SER A 224 -2.84 19.15 9.40
N MET A 225 -3.77 18.62 8.60
CA MET A 225 -4.00 17.17 8.46
C MET A 225 -3.16 16.62 7.31
N VAL A 226 -2.41 15.55 7.54
CA VAL A 226 -1.67 14.85 6.48
C VAL A 226 -2.26 13.47 6.27
N ILE A 227 -2.70 13.20 5.03
CA ILE A 227 -3.29 11.90 4.65
C ILE A 227 -2.28 11.15 3.77
N PHE A 228 -1.80 10.02 4.26
CA PHE A 228 -0.92 9.10 3.54
C PHE A 228 -1.74 8.00 2.89
N VAL A 229 -1.47 7.71 1.61
CA VAL A 229 -2.20 6.66 0.91
C VAL A 229 -1.24 5.63 0.35
N SER A 230 -1.46 4.36 0.70
CA SER A 230 -0.66 3.24 0.19
C SER A 230 -1.48 1.95 0.23
N GLN A 231 -1.55 1.22 -0.88
CA GLN A 231 -2.23 -0.06 -0.92
C GLN A 231 -1.53 -1.07 0.01
N SER A 232 -0.23 -1.27 -0.14
CA SER A 232 0.57 -2.22 0.66
C SER A 232 0.85 -1.72 2.08
N GLY A 233 0.89 -0.39 2.30
CA GLY A 233 1.36 0.21 3.53
C GLY A 233 2.87 0.02 3.78
N GLU A 234 3.63 -0.36 2.73
CA GLU A 234 5.07 -0.60 2.78
C GLU A 234 5.85 0.26 1.76
N THR A 235 5.17 1.23 1.11
CA THR A 235 5.82 2.14 0.16
C THR A 235 6.83 3.01 0.89
N ILE A 236 8.12 2.81 0.60
CA ILE A 236 9.25 3.41 1.33
C ILE A 236 9.17 4.93 1.37
N ASP A 237 8.93 5.57 0.23
CA ASP A 237 8.85 7.03 0.17
C ASP A 237 7.68 7.57 0.99
N THR A 238 6.53 6.88 0.95
CA THR A 238 5.35 7.25 1.76
C THR A 238 5.62 7.05 3.26
N LEU A 239 6.34 6.01 3.65
CA LEU A 239 6.73 5.76 5.04
C LEU A 239 7.67 6.84 5.56
N GLU A 240 8.70 7.19 4.79
CA GLU A 240 9.64 8.24 5.20
C GLU A 240 8.96 9.62 5.25
N ALA A 241 8.03 9.88 4.33
CA ALA A 241 7.21 11.09 4.37
C ALA A 241 6.31 11.14 5.62
N LEU A 242 5.73 10.00 6.03
CA LEU A 242 4.96 9.88 7.28
C LEU A 242 5.84 10.17 8.50
N ARG A 243 7.03 9.57 8.56
CA ARG A 243 8.02 9.82 9.64
C ARG A 243 8.40 11.28 9.72
N LEU A 244 8.56 11.94 8.57
CA LEU A 244 8.83 13.37 8.51
C LEU A 244 7.65 14.17 9.05
N ALA A 245 6.41 13.94 8.56
CA ALA A 245 5.23 14.68 8.98
C ALA A 245 4.92 14.52 10.47
N ASN A 246 5.15 13.34 11.05
CA ASN A 246 4.95 13.06 12.48
C ASN A 246 5.82 13.93 13.42
N LYS A 247 6.87 14.58 12.88
CA LYS A 247 7.69 15.55 13.64
C LYS A 247 6.98 16.90 13.79
N TYR A 248 6.03 17.22 12.92
CA TYR A 248 5.37 18.53 12.84
C TYR A 248 3.91 18.52 13.29
N THR A 249 3.16 17.44 13.00
CA THR A 249 1.74 17.34 13.35
C THR A 249 1.39 15.98 13.94
N LYS A 250 0.34 15.94 14.78
CA LYS A 250 -0.30 14.71 15.25
C LYS A 250 -1.55 14.34 14.45
N LYS A 251 -1.93 15.18 13.49
CA LYS A 251 -3.08 14.94 12.62
C LYS A 251 -2.68 14.17 11.36
N THR A 252 -2.04 12.98 11.52
CA THR A 252 -1.71 12.07 10.42
C THR A 252 -2.69 10.92 10.36
N LEU A 253 -3.24 10.68 9.16
CA LEU A 253 -4.16 9.60 8.84
C LEU A 253 -3.59 8.81 7.67
N SER A 254 -3.52 7.49 7.78
CA SER A 254 -3.14 6.64 6.65
C SER A 254 -4.32 5.83 6.13
N ILE A 255 -4.49 5.82 4.81
CA ILE A 255 -5.43 4.97 4.08
C ILE A 255 -4.62 3.81 3.52
N VAL A 256 -4.77 2.62 4.10
CA VAL A 256 -4.00 1.42 3.72
C VAL A 256 -4.90 0.18 3.61
N ASN A 257 -4.48 -0.80 2.82
CA ASN A 257 -5.24 -2.04 2.68
C ASN A 257 -4.69 -3.17 3.57
N VAL A 258 -3.36 -3.20 3.79
CA VAL A 258 -2.72 -4.29 4.53
C VAL A 258 -2.66 -3.97 6.02
N LYS A 259 -3.35 -4.79 6.82
CA LYS A 259 -3.33 -4.67 8.29
C LYS A 259 -1.93 -4.99 8.82
N GLY A 260 -1.49 -4.20 9.82
CA GLY A 260 -0.20 -4.38 10.46
C GLY A 260 1.00 -3.97 9.61
N SER A 261 0.78 -3.35 8.44
CA SER A 261 1.86 -2.77 7.63
C SER A 261 2.61 -1.67 8.38
N THR A 262 3.83 -1.36 7.94
CA THR A 262 4.69 -0.40 8.63
C THR A 262 4.07 1.00 8.69
N ILE A 263 3.48 1.48 7.59
CA ILE A 263 2.76 2.76 7.56
C ILE A 263 1.59 2.74 8.56
N ALA A 264 0.83 1.63 8.63
CA ALA A 264 -0.28 1.50 9.56
C ALA A 264 0.18 1.57 11.03
N ARG A 265 1.29 0.93 11.37
CA ARG A 265 1.83 0.94 12.74
C ARG A 265 2.38 2.29 13.18
N GLU A 266 2.93 3.06 12.25
CA GLU A 266 3.58 4.34 12.55
C GLU A 266 2.65 5.56 12.42
N SER A 267 1.44 5.37 11.88
CA SER A 267 0.43 6.42 11.76
C SER A 267 -0.31 6.68 13.07
N ASN A 268 -0.69 7.93 13.31
CA ASN A 268 -1.52 8.25 14.47
C ASN A 268 -2.93 7.66 14.33
N TYR A 269 -3.47 7.68 13.10
CA TYR A 269 -4.76 7.06 12.78
C TYR A 269 -4.68 6.30 11.46
N VAL A 270 -5.46 5.23 11.34
CA VAL A 270 -5.46 4.35 10.17
C VAL A 270 -6.87 4.03 9.73
N LEU A 271 -7.13 4.18 8.44
CA LEU A 271 -8.33 3.72 7.77
C LEU A 271 -7.95 2.55 6.84
N TYR A 272 -8.44 1.35 7.16
CA TYR A 272 -8.22 0.16 6.33
C TYR A 272 -9.27 0.04 5.24
N THR A 273 -8.86 -0.16 3.98
CA THR A 273 -9.77 -0.18 2.83
C THR A 273 -10.51 -1.49 2.62
N HIS A 274 -10.11 -2.58 3.27
CA HIS A 274 -10.75 -3.91 3.16
C HIS A 274 -10.96 -4.41 1.71
N ALA A 275 -10.12 -4.00 0.76
CA ALA A 275 -10.20 -4.42 -0.64
C ALA A 275 -9.80 -5.89 -0.87
N GLY A 276 -9.22 -6.54 0.15
CA GLY A 276 -8.60 -7.85 -0.02
C GLY A 276 -7.26 -7.75 -0.77
N PRO A 277 -6.65 -8.89 -1.14
CA PRO A 277 -5.39 -8.90 -1.87
C PRO A 277 -5.58 -8.35 -3.28
N GLU A 278 -4.65 -7.51 -3.73
CA GLU A 278 -4.53 -7.03 -5.10
C GLU A 278 -3.18 -7.52 -5.64
N ILE A 279 -3.24 -8.34 -6.70
CA ILE A 279 -2.09 -9.09 -7.22
C ILE A 279 -1.65 -8.55 -8.58
N ALA A 280 -2.58 -7.97 -9.36
CA ALA A 280 -2.24 -7.28 -10.59
C ALA A 280 -1.25 -6.14 -10.33
N VAL A 281 -0.37 -5.87 -11.29
CA VAL A 281 0.62 -4.80 -11.16
C VAL A 281 -0.07 -3.43 -11.18
N ALA A 282 -0.95 -3.24 -12.16
CA ALA A 282 -1.79 -2.05 -12.21
C ALA A 282 -2.94 -2.20 -11.22
N SER A 283 -3.08 -1.23 -10.36
CA SER A 283 -4.13 -1.18 -9.34
C SER A 283 -5.50 -0.88 -9.98
N THR A 284 -6.53 -1.53 -9.48
CA THR A 284 -7.93 -1.29 -9.91
C THR A 284 -8.84 -1.10 -8.70
N LYS A 285 -9.15 -2.18 -7.98
CA LYS A 285 -10.03 -2.13 -6.81
C LYS A 285 -9.44 -1.30 -5.66
N ALA A 286 -8.12 -1.32 -5.45
CA ALA A 286 -7.50 -0.52 -4.39
C ALA A 286 -7.64 0.98 -4.67
N TYR A 287 -7.47 1.42 -5.93
CA TYR A 287 -7.75 2.80 -6.35
C TYR A 287 -9.18 3.21 -6.00
N THR A 288 -10.15 2.39 -6.40
CA THR A 288 -11.58 2.69 -6.21
C THR A 288 -11.96 2.81 -4.74
N VAL A 289 -11.45 1.93 -3.87
CA VAL A 289 -11.72 2.01 -2.43
C VAL A 289 -10.97 3.15 -1.74
N GLN A 290 -9.80 3.56 -2.24
CA GLN A 290 -9.10 4.75 -1.77
C GLN A 290 -9.92 6.00 -2.09
N VAL A 291 -10.47 6.11 -3.30
CA VAL A 291 -11.39 7.18 -3.69
C VAL A 291 -12.64 7.18 -2.79
N ALA A 292 -13.28 6.03 -2.58
CA ALA A 292 -14.44 5.91 -1.69
C ALA A 292 -14.11 6.35 -0.24
N SER A 293 -12.90 6.07 0.24
CA SER A 293 -12.42 6.51 1.54
C SER A 293 -12.32 8.04 1.62
N PHE A 294 -11.86 8.70 0.57
CA PHE A 294 -11.87 10.18 0.51
C PHE A 294 -13.28 10.76 0.54
N TYR A 295 -14.26 10.09 -0.06
CA TYR A 295 -15.67 10.51 0.00
C TYR A 295 -16.22 10.42 1.43
N LEU A 296 -15.94 9.35 2.17
CA LEU A 296 -16.32 9.22 3.59
C LEU A 296 -15.66 10.30 4.46
N ILE A 297 -14.33 10.49 4.31
CA ILE A 297 -13.56 11.52 5.03
C ILE A 297 -14.10 12.91 4.71
N GLY A 298 -14.37 13.20 3.45
CA GLY A 298 -14.92 14.48 3.01
C GLY A 298 -16.28 14.75 3.59
N CYS A 299 -17.19 13.76 3.61
CA CYS A 299 -18.51 13.88 4.23
C CYS A 299 -18.39 14.17 5.75
N LYS A 300 -17.47 13.47 6.45
CA LYS A 300 -17.22 13.70 7.87
C LYS A 300 -16.68 15.10 8.15
N LEU A 301 -15.68 15.54 7.37
CA LEU A 301 -15.12 16.89 7.47
C LEU A 301 -16.19 17.96 7.19
N GLY A 302 -17.05 17.73 6.21
CA GLY A 302 -18.17 18.62 5.89
C GLY A 302 -19.14 18.79 7.06
N LEU A 303 -19.50 17.67 7.71
CA LEU A 303 -20.36 17.66 8.90
C LEU A 303 -19.72 18.38 10.09
N VAL A 304 -18.49 17.98 10.45
CA VAL A 304 -17.80 18.50 11.63
C VAL A 304 -17.49 20.00 11.48
N SER A 305 -17.15 20.45 10.28
CA SER A 305 -16.90 21.88 9.99
C SER A 305 -18.17 22.71 9.80
N GLY A 306 -19.36 22.11 9.87
CA GLY A 306 -20.63 22.79 9.63
C GLY A 306 -20.86 23.24 8.18
N ARG A 307 -20.08 22.73 7.24
CA ARG A 307 -20.19 23.04 5.80
C ARG A 307 -21.16 22.12 5.07
N MET A 308 -21.70 21.14 5.77
CA MET A 308 -22.70 20.20 5.29
C MET A 308 -23.71 19.95 6.41
N THR A 309 -24.99 19.99 6.10
CA THR A 309 -26.06 19.62 7.02
C THR A 309 -26.15 18.09 7.17
N LYS A 310 -26.84 17.61 8.20
CA LYS A 310 -27.03 16.15 8.38
C LYS A 310 -27.84 15.55 7.24
N GLU A 311 -28.82 16.25 6.71
CA GLU A 311 -29.66 15.83 5.60
C GLU A 311 -28.86 15.72 4.30
N GLU A 312 -28.02 16.71 4.00
CA GLU A 312 -27.10 16.64 2.86
C GLU A 312 -26.10 15.49 3.00
N ALA A 313 -25.59 15.24 4.21
CA ALA A 313 -24.69 14.14 4.47
C ALA A 313 -25.36 12.78 4.27
N LYS A 314 -26.61 12.61 4.71
CA LYS A 314 -27.39 11.38 4.47
C LYS A 314 -27.54 11.12 2.98
N THR A 315 -28.00 12.12 2.23
CA THR A 315 -28.13 12.01 0.76
C THR A 315 -26.79 11.69 0.10
N PHE A 316 -25.71 12.29 0.60
CA PHE A 316 -24.36 12.03 0.08
C PHE A 316 -23.92 10.57 0.34
N ILE A 317 -24.18 10.05 1.53
CA ILE A 317 -23.87 8.65 1.90
C ILE A 317 -24.76 7.66 1.12
N GLU A 318 -26.06 7.96 0.97
CA GLU A 318 -26.97 7.13 0.15
C GLU A 318 -26.47 7.03 -1.30
N ASN A 319 -26.04 8.14 -1.90
CA ASN A 319 -25.45 8.14 -3.23
C ASN A 319 -24.12 7.35 -3.26
N LEU A 320 -23.31 7.43 -2.22
CA LEU A 320 -22.06 6.65 -2.14
C LEU A 320 -22.35 5.14 -2.03
N GLN A 321 -23.41 4.75 -1.32
CA GLN A 321 -23.84 3.36 -1.20
C GLN A 321 -24.39 2.79 -2.51
N GLU A 322 -24.86 3.65 -3.44
CA GLU A 322 -25.33 3.23 -4.76
C GLU A 322 -24.18 2.99 -5.77
N VAL A 323 -22.99 3.53 -5.51
CA VAL A 323 -21.83 3.39 -6.42
C VAL A 323 -21.50 1.94 -6.78
N PRO A 324 -21.51 0.95 -5.86
CA PRO A 324 -21.33 -0.45 -6.21
C PRO A 324 -22.27 -0.95 -7.31
N ASN A 325 -23.58 -0.63 -7.23
CA ASN A 325 -24.57 -1.03 -8.23
C ASN A 325 -24.30 -0.37 -9.59
N LEU A 326 -23.89 0.89 -9.58
CA LEU A 326 -23.51 1.62 -10.80
C LEU A 326 -22.28 0.98 -11.48
N ILE A 327 -21.27 0.60 -10.71
CA ILE A 327 -20.09 -0.12 -11.24
C ILE A 327 -20.50 -1.47 -11.81
N GLU A 328 -21.35 -2.25 -11.13
CA GLU A 328 -21.88 -3.51 -11.62
C GLU A 328 -22.57 -3.32 -13.00
N SER A 329 -23.37 -2.24 -13.13
CA SER A 329 -24.04 -1.92 -14.40
C SER A 329 -23.06 -1.61 -15.54
N VAL A 330 -21.91 -1.00 -15.24
CA VAL A 330 -20.84 -0.77 -16.23
C VAL A 330 -20.11 -2.07 -16.58
N ILE A 331 -19.83 -2.91 -15.58
CA ILE A 331 -19.19 -4.21 -15.80
C ILE A 331 -20.02 -5.10 -16.73
N THR A 332 -21.36 -5.06 -16.66
CA THR A 332 -22.21 -5.81 -17.57
C THR A 332 -22.08 -5.39 -19.04
N GLN A 333 -21.54 -4.20 -19.33
CA GLN A 333 -21.25 -3.70 -20.68
C GLN A 333 -19.87 -4.14 -21.21
N ALA A 334 -19.11 -4.91 -20.46
CA ALA A 334 -17.76 -5.35 -20.85
C ALA A 334 -17.67 -5.96 -22.27
N PRO A 335 -18.63 -6.78 -22.76
CA PRO A 335 -18.57 -7.32 -24.10
C PRO A 335 -18.62 -6.24 -25.20
N GLU A 336 -19.39 -5.16 -25.00
CA GLU A 336 -19.47 -4.04 -25.93
C GLU A 336 -18.18 -3.22 -25.92
N ILE A 337 -17.63 -2.98 -24.73
CA ILE A 337 -16.35 -2.28 -24.54
C ILE A 337 -15.23 -3.09 -25.21
N GLU A 338 -15.21 -4.42 -25.06
CA GLU A 338 -14.23 -5.29 -25.72
C GLU A 338 -14.29 -5.16 -27.25
N GLN A 339 -15.47 -5.07 -27.84
CA GLN A 339 -15.60 -4.86 -29.29
C GLN A 339 -15.03 -3.51 -29.74
N LEU A 340 -15.19 -2.46 -28.94
CA LEU A 340 -14.62 -1.15 -29.25
C LEU A 340 -13.09 -1.18 -29.16
N THR A 341 -12.54 -1.82 -28.13
CA THR A 341 -11.09 -1.90 -27.93
C THR A 341 -10.37 -2.72 -29.00
N LYS A 342 -11.03 -3.71 -29.63
CA LYS A 342 -10.50 -4.46 -30.79
C LYS A 342 -10.08 -3.55 -31.95
N ARG A 343 -10.68 -2.37 -32.09
CA ARG A 343 -10.28 -1.36 -33.11
C ARG A 343 -8.96 -0.70 -32.78
N MET A 344 -8.52 -0.76 -31.52
CA MET A 344 -7.32 -0.10 -31.01
C MET A 344 -6.12 -1.05 -30.92
N THR A 345 -6.28 -2.35 -31.23
CA THR A 345 -5.21 -3.35 -31.09
C THR A 345 -3.94 -3.06 -31.89
N ASN A 346 -4.05 -2.31 -32.98
CA ASN A 346 -2.92 -1.91 -33.83
C ASN A 346 -2.41 -0.49 -33.52
N ALA A 347 -2.98 0.21 -32.53
CA ALA A 347 -2.55 1.54 -32.15
C ALA A 347 -1.19 1.44 -31.43
N THR A 348 -0.21 2.22 -31.87
CA THR A 348 1.12 2.30 -31.26
C THR A 348 1.23 3.35 -30.18
N ASN A 349 0.25 4.27 -30.14
CA ASN A 349 0.20 5.39 -29.19
C ASN A 349 -1.24 5.61 -28.74
N ALA A 350 -1.41 6.02 -27.49
CA ALA A 350 -2.67 6.45 -26.92
C ALA A 350 -2.47 7.76 -26.14
N PHE A 351 -3.45 8.66 -26.21
CA PHE A 351 -3.46 9.90 -25.45
C PHE A 351 -4.69 9.92 -24.54
N TYR A 352 -4.45 10.09 -23.25
CA TYR A 352 -5.48 10.29 -22.24
C TYR A 352 -5.58 11.78 -21.95
N ILE A 353 -6.72 12.38 -22.22
CA ILE A 353 -6.93 13.83 -22.05
C ILE A 353 -8.09 14.07 -21.09
N GLY A 354 -7.96 15.09 -20.25
CA GLY A 354 -8.99 15.45 -19.29
C GLY A 354 -8.66 16.77 -18.58
N ARG A 355 -9.64 17.32 -17.90
CA ARG A 355 -9.48 18.46 -16.99
C ARG A 355 -10.35 18.29 -15.75
N GLY A 356 -9.96 18.90 -14.64
CA GLY A 356 -10.64 18.71 -13.36
C GLY A 356 -10.50 17.26 -12.88
N LEU A 357 -11.60 16.57 -12.59
CA LEU A 357 -11.61 15.16 -12.20
C LEU A 357 -11.10 14.25 -13.32
N ASP A 358 -11.47 14.54 -14.57
CA ASP A 358 -11.05 13.74 -15.73
C ASP A 358 -9.54 13.80 -15.95
N TYR A 359 -8.86 14.86 -15.51
CA TYR A 359 -7.39 14.92 -15.52
C TYR A 359 -6.78 13.87 -14.58
N ALA A 360 -7.28 13.75 -13.34
CA ALA A 360 -6.80 12.74 -12.40
C ALA A 360 -7.05 11.32 -12.91
N LEU A 361 -8.24 11.06 -13.49
CA LEU A 361 -8.58 9.79 -14.11
C LEU A 361 -7.71 9.49 -15.33
N SER A 362 -7.42 10.49 -16.17
CA SER A 362 -6.55 10.32 -17.33
C SER A 362 -5.12 9.95 -16.95
N MET A 363 -4.61 10.51 -15.86
CA MET A 363 -3.29 10.15 -15.31
C MET A 363 -3.27 8.71 -14.83
N GLU A 364 -4.31 8.27 -14.11
CA GLU A 364 -4.42 6.88 -13.64
C GLU A 364 -4.54 5.90 -14.82
N LEU A 365 -5.43 6.17 -15.79
CA LEU A 365 -5.59 5.32 -16.97
C LEU A 365 -4.28 5.20 -17.79
N SER A 366 -3.53 6.30 -17.91
CA SER A 366 -2.22 6.28 -18.54
C SER A 366 -1.23 5.39 -17.78
N LEU A 367 -1.21 5.47 -16.45
CA LEU A 367 -0.35 4.64 -15.61
C LEU A 367 -0.69 3.15 -15.73
N ILE A 368 -1.98 2.80 -15.71
CA ILE A 368 -2.46 1.43 -15.93
C ILE A 368 -1.95 0.90 -17.28
N HIS A 369 -2.14 1.68 -18.35
CA HIS A 369 -1.76 1.29 -19.71
C HIS A 369 -0.24 1.08 -19.86
N ILE A 370 0.58 1.85 -19.14
CA ILE A 370 2.03 1.73 -19.18
C ILE A 370 2.52 0.53 -18.33
N SER A 371 1.88 0.27 -17.20
CA SER A 371 2.38 -0.67 -16.19
C SER A 371 2.11 -2.13 -16.52
N GLU A 372 0.90 -2.47 -17.01
CA GLU A 372 0.53 -3.86 -17.31
C GLU A 372 1.28 -4.50 -18.50
N PRO A 373 1.45 -3.83 -19.64
CA PRO A 373 2.20 -4.41 -20.77
C PRO A 373 3.66 -4.71 -20.46
N THR A 374 4.27 -3.94 -19.57
CA THR A 374 5.71 -4.06 -19.25
C THR A 374 6.03 -5.38 -18.54
N ARG A 375 5.11 -5.92 -17.75
CA ARG A 375 5.32 -7.17 -17.01
C ARG A 375 5.29 -8.40 -17.90
N HIS A 376 4.50 -8.41 -18.97
CA HIS A 376 4.45 -9.51 -19.92
C HIS A 376 5.72 -9.62 -20.78
N ALA A 377 6.52 -8.56 -20.87
CA ALA A 377 7.80 -8.55 -21.58
C ALA A 377 8.99 -9.00 -20.72
N GLN A 378 8.79 -9.26 -19.42
CA GLN A 378 9.84 -9.65 -18.46
C GLN A 378 9.78 -11.12 -18.02
N ILE A 379 8.86 -11.92 -18.55
CA ILE A 379 8.76 -13.37 -18.28
C ILE A 379 9.48 -14.18 -19.33
#